data_6d3090e0958119b5e61ef19fa4f2af6c
#
_entry.id   6d3090e0958119b5e61ef19fa4f2af6c
#
_cell.length_a   1.000
_cell.length_b   1.000
_cell.length_c   1.000
_cell.angle_alpha   90.00
_cell.angle_beta   90.00
_cell.angle_gamma   90.00
#
_symmetry.space_group_name_H-M   'P 1'
#
loop_
_entity.id
_entity.type
_entity.pdbx_description
1 polymer ?
#
loop_
_entity_poly.entity_id
_entity_poly.type
_entity_poly.pdbx_seq_one_letter_code
_entity_poly.pdbx_strand_id
1 'polypeptide(L)'
;MANAVRNPGDEAPQRGLRADAQRNRGKLLAAAEAVFSERGADASLEDVARRAQVGIGTLYRHFPTRDALLAAACDECLLALTDKSRSMGASAAPAEALRVFFEELVRNAGRYRGLAASFGVVLQSGSPGCQAATEEGQRLLARAQGAGEIRSDVEFEDVVCMVTAISLAAAQSPDAASRIPRLVALFIDGLRARSEGGAPAVGSGQI
;
A
#
# COMPACT_ATOMS: atom_id res chain seq x y z
N MET A 1 -20.74 -50.48 8.86
CA MET A 1 -19.82 -49.59 8.17
C MET A 1 -20.45 -49.15 6.87
N ALA A 2 -21.07 -47.96 6.86
CA ALA A 2 -21.74 -47.44 5.66
C ALA A 2 -20.78 -46.47 4.95
N ASN A 3 -20.36 -46.87 3.75
CA ASN A 3 -19.51 -46.13 2.86
C ASN A 3 -20.36 -45.11 2.11
N ALA A 4 -20.29 -43.81 2.47
CA ALA A 4 -21.02 -42.77 1.77
C ALA A 4 -20.38 -42.53 0.40
N VAL A 5 -21.00 -43.05 -0.64
CA VAL A 5 -20.66 -42.79 -2.05
C VAL A 5 -20.95 -41.32 -2.34
N ARG A 6 -19.90 -40.50 -2.51
CA ARG A 6 -20.02 -39.14 -3.04
C ARG A 6 -20.46 -39.18 -4.49
N ASN A 7 -21.61 -38.56 -4.77
CA ASN A 7 -22.21 -38.51 -6.10
C ASN A 7 -21.44 -37.48 -6.96
N PRO A 8 -20.85 -37.84 -8.12
CA PRO A 8 -20.10 -36.91 -8.96
C PRO A 8 -20.95 -35.83 -9.66
N GLY A 9 -22.30 -35.91 -9.54
CA GLY A 9 -23.23 -34.95 -10.13
C GLY A 9 -23.36 -33.60 -9.41
N ASP A 10 -22.92 -33.48 -8.13
CA ASP A 10 -23.08 -32.26 -7.33
C ASP A 10 -21.93 -31.25 -7.48
N GLU A 11 -20.82 -31.62 -8.11
CA GLU A 11 -19.66 -30.74 -8.26
C GLU A 11 -19.73 -29.78 -9.46
N ALA A 12 -20.47 -30.10 -10.50
CA ALA A 12 -20.54 -29.32 -11.74
C ALA A 12 -21.26 -27.97 -11.57
N PRO A 13 -22.43 -27.84 -10.88
CA PRO A 13 -23.08 -26.55 -10.65
C PRO A 13 -22.28 -25.62 -9.74
N GLN A 14 -21.57 -26.17 -8.75
CA GLN A 14 -20.72 -25.35 -7.82
C GLN A 14 -19.49 -24.80 -8.49
N ARG A 15 -18.87 -25.49 -9.44
CA ARG A 15 -17.76 -24.98 -10.26
C ARG A 15 -18.20 -23.84 -11.15
N GLY A 16 -19.38 -23.93 -11.77
CA GLY A 16 -19.94 -22.84 -12.59
C GLY A 16 -20.17 -21.57 -11.78
N LEU A 17 -20.81 -21.69 -10.61
CA LEU A 17 -21.08 -20.55 -9.71
C LEU A 17 -19.80 -19.88 -9.19
N ARG A 18 -18.77 -20.67 -8.87
CA ARG A 18 -17.46 -20.13 -8.44
C ARG A 18 -16.76 -19.40 -9.59
N ALA A 19 -16.77 -19.95 -10.79
CA ALA A 19 -16.18 -19.33 -11.96
C ALA A 19 -16.90 -18.02 -12.33
N ASP A 20 -18.24 -17.96 -12.21
CA ASP A 20 -19.02 -16.76 -12.43
C ASP A 20 -18.73 -15.70 -11.38
N ALA A 21 -18.64 -16.08 -10.11
CA ALA A 21 -18.25 -15.18 -9.01
C ALA A 21 -16.87 -14.59 -9.25
N GLN A 22 -15.90 -15.40 -9.66
CA GLN A 22 -14.54 -14.94 -9.95
C GLN A 22 -14.47 -14.01 -11.16
N ARG A 23 -15.23 -14.30 -12.22
CA ARG A 23 -15.39 -13.39 -13.38
C ARG A 23 -16.00 -12.05 -12.98
N ASN A 24 -17.06 -12.07 -12.16
CA ASN A 24 -17.69 -10.84 -11.68
C ASN A 24 -16.76 -10.04 -10.78
N ARG A 25 -15.98 -10.69 -9.91
CA ARG A 25 -14.95 -10.03 -9.09
C ARG A 25 -13.91 -9.34 -9.96
N GLY A 26 -13.39 -10.00 -10.98
CA GLY A 26 -12.43 -9.41 -11.93
C GLY A 26 -13.01 -8.20 -12.68
N LYS A 27 -14.27 -8.29 -13.16
CA LYS A 27 -14.95 -7.15 -13.80
C LYS A 27 -15.12 -5.95 -12.86
N LEU A 28 -15.47 -6.21 -11.60
CA LEU A 28 -15.63 -5.17 -10.58
C LEU A 28 -14.31 -4.48 -10.28
N LEU A 29 -13.20 -5.23 -10.15
CA LEU A 29 -11.87 -4.65 -9.91
C LEU A 29 -11.40 -3.79 -11.09
N ALA A 30 -11.50 -4.27 -12.31
CA ALA A 30 -11.14 -3.50 -13.50
C ALA A 30 -11.99 -2.22 -13.66
N ALA A 31 -13.30 -2.32 -13.37
CA ALA A 31 -14.18 -1.16 -13.38
C ALA A 31 -13.86 -0.18 -12.24
N ALA A 32 -13.54 -0.67 -11.05
CA ALA A 32 -13.16 0.14 -9.89
C ALA A 32 -11.87 0.91 -10.18
N GLU A 33 -10.84 0.25 -10.71
CA GLU A 33 -9.60 0.89 -11.11
C GLU A 33 -9.84 2.04 -12.09
N ALA A 34 -10.62 1.81 -13.13
CA ALA A 34 -10.94 2.82 -14.12
C ALA A 34 -11.76 3.99 -13.54
N VAL A 35 -12.81 3.69 -12.76
CA VAL A 35 -13.70 4.72 -12.18
C VAL A 35 -12.96 5.56 -11.14
N PHE A 36 -12.19 4.94 -10.25
CA PHE A 36 -11.44 5.65 -9.23
C PHE A 36 -10.28 6.47 -9.81
N SER A 37 -9.64 5.99 -10.88
CA SER A 37 -8.62 6.76 -11.60
C SER A 37 -9.21 8.00 -12.28
N GLU A 38 -10.39 7.88 -12.89
CA GLU A 38 -11.06 8.96 -13.62
C GLU A 38 -11.72 9.99 -12.69
N ARG A 39 -12.41 9.52 -11.63
CA ARG A 39 -13.31 10.32 -10.79
C ARG A 39 -12.88 10.45 -9.34
N GLY A 40 -11.87 9.71 -8.92
CA GLY A 40 -11.38 9.68 -7.55
C GLY A 40 -12.00 8.56 -6.69
N ALA A 41 -11.41 8.36 -5.52
CA ALA A 41 -11.82 7.33 -4.56
C ALA A 41 -13.25 7.52 -4.03
N ASP A 42 -13.78 8.74 -4.08
CA ASP A 42 -15.16 9.06 -3.66
C ASP A 42 -16.22 8.78 -4.74
N ALA A 43 -15.81 8.30 -5.92
CA ALA A 43 -16.75 7.96 -6.98
C ALA A 43 -17.79 6.94 -6.51
N SER A 44 -19.01 7.03 -7.06
CA SER A 44 -20.13 6.18 -6.67
C SER A 44 -19.85 4.70 -6.94
N LEU A 45 -20.17 3.82 -5.99
CA LEU A 45 -20.10 2.37 -6.19
C LEU A 45 -21.12 1.88 -7.21
N GLU A 46 -22.21 2.63 -7.41
CA GLU A 46 -23.18 2.38 -8.48
C GLU A 46 -22.54 2.61 -9.85
N ASP A 47 -21.66 3.59 -10.00
CA ASP A 47 -20.91 3.82 -11.25
C ASP A 47 -19.95 2.67 -11.53
N VAL A 48 -19.29 2.14 -10.50
CA VAL A 48 -18.45 0.94 -10.62
C VAL A 48 -19.27 -0.26 -11.04
N ALA A 49 -20.39 -0.53 -10.37
CA ALA A 49 -21.27 -1.67 -10.68
C ALA A 49 -21.81 -1.58 -12.12
N ARG A 50 -22.25 -0.38 -12.53
CA ARG A 50 -22.73 -0.11 -13.88
C ARG A 50 -21.64 -0.32 -14.93
N ARG A 51 -20.43 0.17 -14.71
CA ARG A 51 -19.30 -0.01 -15.62
C ARG A 51 -18.86 -1.48 -15.72
N ALA A 52 -18.93 -2.21 -14.62
CA ALA A 52 -18.67 -3.65 -14.57
C ALA A 52 -19.77 -4.50 -15.20
N GLN A 53 -20.93 -3.91 -15.52
CA GLN A 53 -22.15 -4.62 -15.94
C GLN A 53 -22.59 -5.67 -14.91
N VAL A 54 -22.52 -5.34 -13.64
CA VAL A 54 -22.88 -6.20 -12.50
C VAL A 54 -23.87 -5.45 -11.61
N GLY A 55 -24.83 -6.17 -11.06
CA GLY A 55 -25.79 -5.59 -10.13
C GLY A 55 -25.12 -5.09 -8.84
N ILE A 56 -25.58 -3.94 -8.30
CA ILE A 56 -25.03 -3.34 -7.07
C ILE A 56 -25.06 -4.32 -5.88
N GLY A 57 -26.09 -5.17 -5.75
CA GLY A 57 -26.15 -6.20 -4.72
C GLY A 57 -25.06 -7.27 -4.88
N THR A 58 -24.57 -7.51 -6.10
CA THR A 58 -23.44 -8.40 -6.35
C THR A 58 -22.14 -7.73 -5.97
N LEU A 59 -21.98 -6.42 -6.24
CA LEU A 59 -20.82 -5.65 -5.79
C LEU A 59 -20.69 -5.76 -4.26
N TYR A 60 -21.74 -5.45 -3.50
CA TYR A 60 -21.69 -5.50 -2.02
C TYR A 60 -21.44 -6.91 -1.46
N ARG A 61 -21.84 -7.97 -2.16
CA ARG A 61 -21.50 -9.35 -1.79
C ARG A 61 -20.01 -9.65 -1.94
N HIS A 62 -19.33 -9.06 -2.94
CA HIS A 62 -17.89 -9.23 -3.14
C HIS A 62 -17.07 -8.26 -2.29
N PHE A 63 -17.55 -7.04 -2.12
CA PHE A 63 -16.87 -5.94 -1.44
C PHE A 63 -17.87 -5.23 -0.53
N PRO A 64 -17.95 -5.62 0.76
CA PRO A 64 -18.95 -5.10 1.70
C PRO A 64 -18.82 -3.59 1.96
N THR A 65 -17.62 -3.04 1.79
CA THR A 65 -17.33 -1.62 1.99
C THR A 65 -16.60 -1.02 0.79
N ARG A 66 -16.62 0.29 0.68
CA ARG A 66 -15.81 1.05 -0.27
C ARG A 66 -14.32 0.76 -0.08
N ASP A 67 -13.87 0.77 1.17
CA ASP A 67 -12.46 0.56 1.51
C ASP A 67 -11.99 -0.84 1.12
N ALA A 68 -12.84 -1.87 1.26
CA ALA A 68 -12.56 -3.22 0.79
C ALA A 68 -12.39 -3.29 -0.74
N LEU A 69 -13.19 -2.53 -1.49
CA LEU A 69 -13.06 -2.44 -2.94
C LEU A 69 -11.80 -1.67 -3.35
N LEU A 70 -11.52 -0.54 -2.70
CA LEU A 70 -10.31 0.26 -2.92
C LEU A 70 -9.05 -0.56 -2.64
N ALA A 71 -9.01 -1.24 -1.49
CA ALA A 71 -7.90 -2.10 -1.11
C ALA A 71 -7.65 -3.19 -2.17
N ALA A 72 -8.71 -3.89 -2.59
CA ALA A 72 -8.60 -4.93 -3.60
C ALA A 72 -8.22 -4.40 -5.00
N ALA A 73 -8.61 -3.17 -5.36
CA ALA A 73 -8.19 -2.52 -6.60
C ALA A 73 -6.69 -2.11 -6.57
N CYS A 74 -6.16 -1.83 -5.38
CA CYS A 74 -4.74 -1.50 -5.19
C CYS A 74 -3.84 -2.74 -5.08
N ASP A 75 -4.40 -3.92 -4.81
CA ASP A 75 -3.65 -5.14 -4.47
C ASP A 75 -2.58 -5.50 -5.49
N GLU A 76 -2.95 -5.56 -6.77
CA GLU A 76 -2.03 -5.94 -7.83
C GLU A 76 -0.83 -4.97 -7.90
N CYS A 77 -1.10 -3.69 -7.73
CA CYS A 77 -0.08 -2.64 -7.75
C CYS A 77 0.85 -2.73 -6.54
N LEU A 78 0.30 -3.00 -5.34
CA LEU A 78 1.08 -3.17 -4.12
C LEU A 78 1.90 -4.46 -4.13
N LEU A 79 1.37 -5.55 -4.66
CA LEU A 79 2.12 -6.79 -4.87
C LEU A 79 3.29 -6.58 -5.82
N ALA A 80 3.06 -5.95 -6.98
CA ALA A 80 4.12 -5.64 -7.94
C ALA A 80 5.21 -4.73 -7.35
N LEU A 81 4.82 -3.73 -6.54
CA LEU A 81 5.75 -2.88 -5.81
C LEU A 81 6.61 -3.68 -4.84
N THR A 82 5.98 -4.56 -4.06
CA THR A 82 6.67 -5.41 -3.08
C THR A 82 7.64 -6.37 -3.74
N ASP A 83 7.24 -7.01 -4.84
CA ASP A 83 8.10 -7.91 -5.61
C ASP A 83 9.29 -7.17 -6.22
N LYS A 84 9.08 -5.97 -6.76
CA LYS A 84 10.14 -5.10 -7.24
C LYS A 84 11.12 -4.73 -6.12
N SER A 85 10.62 -4.35 -4.94
CA SER A 85 11.45 -4.02 -3.79
C SER A 85 12.32 -5.21 -3.36
N ARG A 86 11.71 -6.39 -3.23
CA ARG A 86 12.42 -7.63 -2.87
C ARG A 86 13.46 -8.04 -3.90
N SER A 87 13.17 -7.86 -5.20
CA SER A 87 14.10 -8.19 -6.28
C SER A 87 15.33 -7.28 -6.34
N MET A 88 15.23 -6.04 -5.89
CA MET A 88 16.38 -5.12 -5.78
C MET A 88 17.39 -5.57 -4.71
N GLY A 89 16.99 -6.44 -3.80
CA GLY A 89 17.85 -7.17 -2.87
C GLY A 89 18.64 -6.30 -1.90
N ALA A 90 19.76 -6.85 -1.42
CA ALA A 90 20.63 -6.20 -0.43
C ALA A 90 21.64 -5.20 -1.05
N SER A 91 21.62 -4.98 -2.37
CA SER A 91 22.61 -4.18 -3.08
C SER A 91 22.50 -2.67 -2.81
N ALA A 92 21.32 -2.18 -2.46
CA ALA A 92 21.13 -0.77 -2.11
C ALA A 92 21.40 -0.55 -0.60
N ALA A 93 21.91 0.66 -0.26
CA ALA A 93 22.02 1.10 1.13
C ALA A 93 20.63 1.00 1.80
N PRO A 94 20.54 0.54 3.06
CA PRO A 94 19.28 0.26 3.72
C PRO A 94 18.30 1.44 3.75
N ALA A 95 18.75 2.65 4.11
CA ALA A 95 17.90 3.84 4.12
C ALA A 95 17.46 4.25 2.70
N GLU A 96 18.29 4.03 1.69
CA GLU A 96 17.95 4.31 0.30
C GLU A 96 16.88 3.34 -0.24
N ALA A 97 16.98 2.06 0.10
CA ALA A 97 15.95 1.08 -0.25
C ALA A 97 14.58 1.45 0.38
N LEU A 98 14.60 1.88 1.64
CA LEU A 98 13.42 2.36 2.35
C LEU A 98 12.84 3.61 1.67
N ARG A 99 13.69 4.57 1.30
CA ARG A 99 13.30 5.81 0.61
C ARG A 99 12.59 5.51 -0.72
N VAL A 100 13.20 4.66 -1.55
CA VAL A 100 12.64 4.28 -2.85
C VAL A 100 11.29 3.59 -2.70
N PHE A 101 11.16 2.69 -1.73
CA PHE A 101 9.91 2.00 -1.45
C PHE A 101 8.79 2.99 -1.05
N PHE A 102 9.09 3.96 -0.19
CA PHE A 102 8.10 4.97 0.23
C PHE A 102 7.72 5.94 -0.90
N GLU A 103 8.67 6.32 -1.74
CA GLU A 103 8.34 7.12 -2.93
C GLU A 103 7.33 6.40 -3.83
N GLU A 104 7.51 5.12 -4.06
CA GLU A 104 6.59 4.33 -4.88
C GLU A 104 5.23 4.14 -4.18
N LEU A 105 5.19 3.97 -2.86
CA LEU A 105 3.93 3.94 -2.10
C LEU A 105 3.15 5.25 -2.26
N VAL A 106 3.82 6.40 -2.09
CA VAL A 106 3.20 7.73 -2.27
C VAL A 106 2.70 7.91 -3.69
N ARG A 107 3.48 7.51 -4.70
CA ARG A 107 3.05 7.57 -6.11
C ARG A 107 1.82 6.70 -6.37
N ASN A 108 1.79 5.50 -5.81
CA ASN A 108 0.65 4.60 -5.94
C ASN A 108 -0.61 5.15 -5.26
N ALA A 109 -0.50 5.75 -4.08
CA ALA A 109 -1.60 6.45 -3.43
C ALA A 109 -2.14 7.61 -4.27
N GLY A 110 -1.27 8.27 -5.05
CA GLY A 110 -1.63 9.35 -5.96
C GLY A 110 -2.33 8.91 -7.26
N ARG A 111 -2.28 7.61 -7.61
CA ARG A 111 -2.93 7.09 -8.84
C ARG A 111 -4.46 7.23 -8.79
N TYR A 112 -5.05 7.13 -7.61
CA TYR A 112 -6.48 7.30 -7.40
C TYR A 112 -6.73 8.61 -6.66
N ARG A 113 -7.37 9.56 -7.32
CA ARG A 113 -7.70 10.86 -6.71
C ARG A 113 -8.53 10.62 -5.45
N GLY A 114 -8.09 11.19 -4.32
CA GLY A 114 -8.76 11.01 -3.04
C GLY A 114 -8.37 9.75 -2.25
N LEU A 115 -7.65 8.78 -2.83
CA LEU A 115 -7.19 7.59 -2.10
C LEU A 115 -6.25 7.95 -0.94
N ALA A 116 -5.47 9.03 -1.10
CA ALA A 116 -4.56 9.47 -0.06
C ALA A 116 -5.25 9.69 1.31
N ALA A 117 -6.51 10.13 1.32
CA ALA A 117 -7.30 10.30 2.54
C ALA A 117 -7.64 8.96 3.24
N SER A 118 -7.79 7.89 2.46
CA SER A 118 -8.13 6.54 2.96
C SER A 118 -6.91 5.61 3.01
N PHE A 119 -5.72 6.10 2.65
CA PHE A 119 -4.55 5.23 2.43
C PHE A 119 -4.17 4.42 3.67
N GLY A 120 -4.17 5.04 4.86
CA GLY A 120 -3.92 4.36 6.13
C GLY A 120 -4.94 3.25 6.40
N VAL A 121 -6.23 3.50 6.14
CA VAL A 121 -7.31 2.51 6.30
C VAL A 121 -7.17 1.40 5.27
N VAL A 122 -6.82 1.74 4.03
CA VAL A 122 -6.58 0.76 2.95
C VAL A 122 -5.42 -0.17 3.31
N LEU A 123 -4.30 0.35 3.80
CA LEU A 123 -3.15 -0.48 4.24
C LEU A 123 -3.53 -1.42 5.41
N GLN A 124 -4.45 -1.01 6.28
CA GLN A 124 -4.94 -1.83 7.38
C GLN A 124 -6.06 -2.80 7.00
N SER A 125 -6.51 -2.80 5.75
CA SER A 125 -7.64 -3.63 5.28
C SER A 125 -7.40 -5.14 5.33
N GLY A 126 -6.15 -5.58 5.49
CA GLY A 126 -5.78 -6.99 5.51
C GLY A 126 -5.83 -7.68 4.14
N SER A 127 -5.95 -6.92 3.04
CA SER A 127 -5.84 -7.48 1.70
C SER A 127 -4.43 -7.98 1.41
N PRO A 128 -4.23 -8.97 0.51
CA PRO A 128 -2.91 -9.56 0.24
C PRO A 128 -1.84 -8.54 -0.13
N GLY A 129 -2.17 -7.56 -1.00
CA GLY A 129 -1.23 -6.51 -1.40
C GLY A 129 -0.90 -5.56 -0.26
N CYS A 130 -1.89 -5.22 0.57
CA CYS A 130 -1.68 -4.37 1.74
C CYS A 130 -0.81 -5.06 2.79
N GLN A 131 -1.04 -6.35 3.06
CA GLN A 131 -0.21 -7.15 3.97
C GLN A 131 1.23 -7.22 3.46
N ALA A 132 1.43 -7.57 2.18
CA ALA A 132 2.75 -7.67 1.58
C ALA A 132 3.52 -6.33 1.63
N ALA A 133 2.84 -5.22 1.36
CA ALA A 133 3.46 -3.88 1.42
C ALA A 133 3.82 -3.48 2.86
N THR A 134 2.98 -3.82 3.84
CA THR A 134 3.23 -3.58 5.26
C THR A 134 4.44 -4.38 5.74
N GLU A 135 4.47 -5.69 5.48
CA GLU A 135 5.59 -6.57 5.84
C GLU A 135 6.90 -6.10 5.21
N GLU A 136 6.86 -5.71 3.94
CA GLU A 136 8.06 -5.22 3.24
C GLU A 136 8.55 -3.90 3.82
N GLY A 137 7.64 -2.96 4.11
CA GLY A 137 7.98 -1.69 4.75
C GLY A 137 8.62 -1.88 6.13
N GLN A 138 8.04 -2.75 6.96
CA GLN A 138 8.60 -3.12 8.28
C GLN A 138 9.99 -3.75 8.14
N ARG A 139 10.16 -4.67 7.20
CA ARG A 139 11.44 -5.32 6.91
C ARG A 139 12.52 -4.31 6.51
N LEU A 140 12.18 -3.35 5.63
CA LEU A 140 13.11 -2.31 5.19
C LEU A 140 13.46 -1.36 6.31
N LEU A 141 12.51 -0.95 7.14
CA LEU A 141 12.74 -0.10 8.31
C LEU A 141 13.68 -0.80 9.30
N ALA A 142 13.36 -2.04 9.67
CA ALA A 142 14.20 -2.82 10.60
C ALA A 142 15.64 -3.00 10.06
N ARG A 143 15.79 -3.21 8.75
CA ARG A 143 17.11 -3.30 8.11
C ARG A 143 17.89 -1.98 8.21
N ALA A 144 17.24 -0.83 8.00
CA ALA A 144 17.86 0.47 8.07
C ALA A 144 18.22 0.86 9.52
N GLN A 145 17.38 0.48 10.49
CA GLN A 145 17.67 0.64 11.92
C GLN A 145 18.81 -0.27 12.36
N GLY A 146 18.83 -1.53 11.96
CA GLY A 146 19.91 -2.47 12.27
C GLY A 146 21.26 -2.08 11.67
N ALA A 147 21.27 -1.33 10.56
CA ALA A 147 22.47 -0.73 9.97
C ALA A 147 22.91 0.60 10.64
N GLY A 148 22.12 1.13 11.59
CA GLY A 148 22.37 2.41 12.22
C GLY A 148 22.15 3.61 11.30
N GLU A 149 21.51 3.44 10.15
CA GLU A 149 21.23 4.54 9.22
C GLU A 149 19.96 5.32 9.62
N ILE A 150 19.00 4.64 10.24
CA ILE A 150 17.76 5.22 10.77
C ILE A 150 17.73 5.01 12.29
N ARG A 151 17.23 6.01 13.00
CA ARG A 151 17.09 5.97 14.47
C ARG A 151 16.14 4.85 14.90
N SER A 152 16.44 4.21 16.03
CA SER A 152 15.74 3.00 16.50
C SER A 152 14.39 3.27 17.18
N ASP A 153 14.10 4.53 17.54
CA ASP A 153 12.85 4.94 18.17
C ASP A 153 11.72 5.27 17.18
N VAL A 154 11.97 5.11 15.86
CA VAL A 154 10.94 5.26 14.82
C VAL A 154 10.09 4.00 14.74
N GLU A 155 8.80 4.14 14.92
CA GLU A 155 7.84 3.06 14.73
C GLU A 155 7.30 3.04 13.29
N PHE A 156 6.91 1.87 12.81
CA PHE A 156 6.40 1.73 11.43
C PHE A 156 5.11 2.52 11.23
N GLU A 157 4.29 2.64 12.25
CA GLU A 157 3.05 3.41 12.29
C GLU A 157 3.31 4.90 12.05
N ASP A 158 4.38 5.46 12.58
CA ASP A 158 4.80 6.85 12.32
C ASP A 158 5.12 7.05 10.84
N VAL A 159 5.81 6.07 10.27
CA VAL A 159 6.14 6.09 8.84
C VAL A 159 4.89 6.03 7.96
N VAL A 160 3.93 5.16 8.26
CA VAL A 160 2.65 5.07 7.55
C VAL A 160 1.89 6.39 7.64
N CYS A 161 1.88 7.02 8.82
CA CYS A 161 1.27 8.33 9.03
C CYS A 161 1.90 9.40 8.13
N MET A 162 3.24 9.46 8.07
CA MET A 162 3.96 10.44 7.25
C MET A 162 3.80 10.16 5.75
N VAL A 163 3.81 8.91 5.31
CA VAL A 163 3.54 8.53 3.91
C VAL A 163 2.13 8.98 3.52
N THR A 164 1.15 8.80 4.40
CA THR A 164 -0.22 9.28 4.18
C THR A 164 -0.27 10.82 4.07
N ALA A 165 0.39 11.53 4.97
CA ALA A 165 0.45 12.99 4.95
C ALA A 165 1.11 13.53 3.67
N ILE A 166 2.23 12.92 3.25
CA ILE A 166 2.93 13.28 2.00
C ILE A 166 2.03 13.01 0.80
N SER A 167 1.30 11.89 0.79
CA SER A 167 0.36 11.55 -0.30
C SER A 167 -0.76 12.57 -0.41
N LEU A 168 -1.33 13.01 0.73
CA LEU A 168 -2.35 14.07 0.77
C LEU A 168 -1.82 15.40 0.25
N ALA A 169 -0.63 15.80 0.70
CA ALA A 169 0.00 17.04 0.25
C ALA A 169 0.35 17.01 -1.25
N ALA A 170 0.83 15.87 -1.74
CA ALA A 170 1.15 15.67 -3.15
C ALA A 170 -0.10 15.69 -4.04
N ALA A 171 -1.21 15.09 -3.58
CA ALA A 171 -2.47 15.05 -4.34
C ALA A 171 -3.06 16.45 -4.63
N GLN A 172 -2.71 17.45 -3.82
CA GLN A 172 -3.17 18.84 -3.98
C GLN A 172 -2.19 19.70 -4.80
N SER A 173 -1.04 19.15 -5.20
CA SER A 173 0.00 19.89 -5.91
C SER A 173 -0.05 19.61 -7.41
N PRO A 174 -0.01 20.67 -8.28
CA PRO A 174 0.13 20.46 -9.71
C PRO A 174 1.47 19.79 -10.08
N ASP A 175 2.50 19.95 -9.24
CA ASP A 175 3.84 19.41 -9.46
C ASP A 175 4.13 18.17 -8.60
N ALA A 176 3.13 17.30 -8.37
CA ALA A 176 3.25 16.12 -7.52
C ALA A 176 4.47 15.25 -7.88
N ALA A 177 4.75 15.06 -9.18
CA ALA A 177 5.83 14.20 -9.66
C ALA A 177 7.21 14.64 -9.16
N SER A 178 7.49 15.95 -9.12
CA SER A 178 8.75 16.52 -8.62
C SER A 178 8.76 16.67 -7.09
N ARG A 179 7.60 16.87 -6.49
CA ARG A 179 7.46 17.13 -5.05
C ARG A 179 7.58 15.87 -4.21
N ILE A 180 7.06 14.73 -4.68
CA ILE A 180 7.10 13.46 -3.95
C ILE A 180 8.52 13.05 -3.58
N PRO A 181 9.50 12.93 -4.51
CA PRO A 181 10.86 12.55 -4.16
C PRO A 181 11.48 13.48 -3.11
N ARG A 182 11.25 14.79 -3.25
CA ARG A 182 11.77 15.78 -2.33
C ARG A 182 11.20 15.66 -0.91
N LEU A 183 9.87 15.48 -0.78
CA LEU A 183 9.23 15.35 0.54
C LEU A 183 9.64 14.05 1.22
N VAL A 184 9.71 12.94 0.47
CA VAL A 184 10.17 11.66 1.00
C VAL A 184 11.63 11.74 1.41
N ALA A 185 12.51 12.38 0.63
CA ALA A 185 13.90 12.58 0.99
C ALA A 185 14.04 13.39 2.30
N LEU A 186 13.34 14.52 2.41
CA LEU A 186 13.33 15.33 3.63
C LEU A 186 12.86 14.54 4.85
N PHE A 187 11.85 13.68 4.68
CA PHE A 187 11.36 12.84 5.75
C PHE A 187 12.42 11.80 6.17
N ILE A 188 12.97 11.05 5.22
CA ILE A 188 14.00 10.02 5.49
C ILE A 188 15.24 10.67 6.13
N ASP A 189 15.67 11.83 5.65
CA ASP A 189 16.81 12.54 6.24
C ASP A 189 16.54 12.96 7.70
N GLY A 190 15.29 13.32 8.01
CA GLY A 190 14.85 13.59 9.39
C GLY A 190 14.85 12.35 10.31
N LEU A 191 14.78 11.14 9.73
CA LEU A 191 14.85 9.88 10.46
C LEU A 191 16.26 9.33 10.64
N ARG A 192 17.27 9.92 10.00
CA ARG A 192 18.65 9.44 10.11
C ARG A 192 19.12 9.43 11.56
N ALA A 193 19.85 8.39 11.93
CA ALA A 193 20.53 8.34 13.20
C ALA A 193 21.46 9.55 13.31
N ARG A 194 21.36 10.31 14.39
CA ARG A 194 22.31 11.38 14.66
C ARG A 194 23.65 10.70 14.93
N SER A 195 24.67 11.01 14.12
CA SER A 195 26.04 10.74 14.52
C SER A 195 26.20 11.44 15.87
N GLU A 196 26.55 10.71 16.91
CA GLU A 196 27.04 11.34 18.14
C GLU A 196 28.32 12.10 17.79
N GLY A 197 28.13 13.26 17.15
CA GLY A 197 29.21 14.22 16.87
C GLY A 197 29.65 14.79 18.16
N GLY A 198 30.94 14.53 18.50
CA GLY A 198 31.63 14.87 19.68
C GLY A 198 31.14 16.11 20.42
N ALA A 199 30.83 15.93 21.67
CA ALA A 199 30.83 17.03 22.61
C ALA A 199 32.16 17.79 22.43
N PRO A 200 32.13 19.13 22.26
CA PRO A 200 33.36 19.89 22.26
C PRO A 200 34.05 19.62 23.61
N ALA A 201 35.26 19.07 23.57
CA ALA A 201 36.11 18.93 24.75
C ALA A 201 36.19 20.33 25.40
N VAL A 202 35.51 20.50 26.54
CA VAL A 202 35.67 21.68 27.38
C VAL A 202 37.09 21.60 27.86
N GLY A 203 37.94 22.41 27.24
CA GLY A 203 39.33 22.57 27.63
C GLY A 203 39.38 22.97 29.09
N SER A 204 39.93 22.09 29.93
CA SER A 204 40.35 22.39 31.29
C SER A 204 41.54 23.41 31.21
N GLY A 205 41.19 24.70 31.14
CA GLY A 205 42.15 25.76 31.38
C GLY A 205 42.51 25.75 32.86
N GLN A 206 43.66 25.23 33.17
CA GLN A 206 44.34 25.54 34.45
C GLN A 206 44.77 26.99 34.41
N ILE A 207 44.37 27.72 35.44
CA ILE A 207 45.14 28.83 36.04
C ILE A 207 45.18 28.55 37.52
#